data_38548c1784ca679b10290c51777c279d
#
_entry.id   38548c1784ca679b10290c51777c279d
#
_cell.length_a   1.000
_cell.length_b   1.000
_cell.length_c   1.000
_cell.angle_alpha   90.00
_cell.angle_beta   90.00
_cell.angle_gamma   90.00
#
_symmetry.space_group_name_H-M   'P 1'
#
loop_
_entity.id
_entity.type
_entity.pdbx_description
1 polymer ?
#
loop_
_entity_poly.entity_id
_entity_poly.type
_entity_poly.pdbx_seq_one_letter_code
_entity_poly.pdbx_strand_id
1 'polypeptide(L)'
;MEQRGCCAESWERVMVAEEFSPEQLRGVRFEGDVTIGSKSYISNSTICNYTIGNNCHIDSVLRMECRSASTFGNGVMVSAVNENGGRSIPIYNELTSQIAYIMAMMRNRTKAVKELMSKVKAEAEKLRSEIGRIEDNVRILGVKFIREVNIHEGSTIEGASHLENGTILRNATVGVDVRAKNFIIDNDATVESGACIERCFVGERSHLANGFTAADSLFFANCHCENGEAAAIFAGPFTVSHHKSSLLIAGIFSFFNAGSGTNQSNHLFKSGAVHQAVHLRGSKFGSNAYVMSPAIEGPYTVILGRHTRHHDTQDMPFSYLIEEDGHSSLVPAIALKSYGTVRDTEKWMSRDKRQWKRDNINFEEYNPYLTGKMLRGVDILTRLGEEDPEAKAYNYNRTVIKGAMLQRGIKLYNSAIAASIGMMLESGDLSRATAESCGEWVDIAGQYLPHAIVENILTVAESGDSTLADIKAMFDKAMLEYKDMAAAYACNLLGNLLGRTPTTEDVVEAIAASRNIHARLRETTEADRLRDIGSDMMIGYGYDFRELEEQEADFTNTR
;
A
#
# COMPACT_ATOMS: atom_id res chain seq x y z
N MET A 1 33.75 -23.64 -27.60
CA MET A 1 32.97 -22.38 -27.45
C MET A 1 33.18 -21.45 -28.64
N GLU A 2 34.40 -21.21 -29.10
CA GLU A 2 34.66 -20.32 -30.26
C GLU A 2 33.99 -20.78 -31.56
N GLN A 3 33.97 -22.10 -31.86
CA GLN A 3 33.26 -22.66 -33.01
C GLN A 3 31.73 -22.38 -32.98
N ARG A 4 31.18 -22.02 -31.84
CA ARG A 4 29.79 -21.65 -31.66
C ARG A 4 29.58 -20.13 -31.64
N GLY A 5 30.59 -19.36 -32.08
CA GLY A 5 30.55 -17.91 -32.17
C GLY A 5 30.72 -17.20 -30.82
N CYS A 6 31.21 -17.90 -29.79
CA CYS A 6 31.50 -17.26 -28.51
C CYS A 6 32.91 -16.66 -28.51
N CYS A 7 33.09 -15.51 -27.82
CA CYS A 7 34.36 -14.87 -27.59
C CYS A 7 34.46 -14.33 -26.16
N ALA A 8 35.69 -14.20 -25.66
CA ALA A 8 35.96 -13.64 -24.36
C ALA A 8 37.19 -12.69 -24.44
N GLU A 9 37.23 -11.68 -23.57
CA GLU A 9 38.45 -10.88 -23.37
C GLU A 9 39.60 -11.78 -22.85
N SER A 10 39.29 -12.69 -21.92
CA SER A 10 40.17 -13.75 -21.45
C SER A 10 39.32 -14.97 -21.04
N TRP A 11 39.59 -16.12 -21.62
CA TRP A 11 38.91 -17.36 -21.24
C TRP A 11 39.25 -17.82 -19.82
N GLU A 12 40.38 -17.40 -19.25
CA GLU A 12 40.78 -17.71 -17.87
C GLU A 12 39.85 -17.05 -16.83
N ARG A 13 39.10 -16.00 -17.24
CA ARG A 13 38.13 -15.31 -16.40
C ARG A 13 36.71 -15.83 -16.58
N VAL A 14 36.50 -16.84 -17.41
CA VAL A 14 35.18 -17.46 -17.61
C VAL A 14 35.17 -18.83 -16.95
N MET A 15 34.57 -18.89 -15.78
CA MET A 15 34.42 -20.12 -14.98
C MET A 15 33.10 -20.80 -15.31
N VAL A 16 33.08 -22.11 -15.34
CA VAL A 16 31.90 -22.92 -15.61
C VAL A 16 31.79 -24.07 -14.59
N ALA A 17 30.56 -24.51 -14.28
CA ALA A 17 30.31 -25.65 -13.41
C ALA A 17 30.85 -26.95 -14.00
N GLU A 18 31.11 -27.97 -13.17
CA GLU A 18 31.66 -29.27 -13.60
C GLU A 18 30.77 -29.97 -14.65
N GLU A 19 29.45 -29.85 -14.55
CA GLU A 19 28.50 -30.47 -15.48
C GLU A 19 28.20 -29.59 -16.71
N PHE A 20 29.02 -28.59 -16.96
CA PHE A 20 28.82 -27.67 -18.08
C PHE A 20 29.06 -28.32 -19.44
N SER A 21 28.18 -28.10 -20.40
CA SER A 21 28.36 -28.46 -21.79
C SER A 21 28.55 -27.23 -22.69
N PRO A 22 29.54 -27.22 -23.60
CA PRO A 22 29.67 -26.13 -24.58
C PRO A 22 28.42 -25.85 -25.42
N GLU A 23 27.52 -26.82 -25.52
CA GLU A 23 26.24 -26.68 -26.23
C GLU A 23 25.30 -25.66 -25.58
N GLN A 24 25.51 -25.35 -24.33
CA GLN A 24 24.75 -24.36 -23.56
C GLN A 24 25.08 -22.91 -23.97
N LEU A 25 26.16 -22.69 -24.73
CA LEU A 25 26.55 -21.37 -25.19
C LEU A 25 26.49 -21.23 -26.72
N ARG A 26 26.00 -20.07 -27.20
CA ARG A 26 26.01 -19.73 -28.62
C ARG A 26 26.05 -18.20 -28.83
N GLY A 27 27.06 -17.72 -29.58
CA GLY A 27 27.16 -16.30 -29.94
C GLY A 27 27.26 -15.35 -28.75
N VAL A 28 27.96 -15.75 -27.69
CA VAL A 28 28.08 -14.98 -26.44
C VAL A 28 29.43 -14.30 -26.38
N ARG A 29 29.42 -13.01 -26.00
CA ARG A 29 30.63 -12.24 -25.68
C ARG A 29 30.77 -12.09 -24.18
N PHE A 30 31.92 -12.50 -23.65
CA PHE A 30 32.27 -12.38 -22.24
C PHE A 30 33.33 -11.30 -22.02
N GLU A 31 33.10 -10.43 -21.04
CA GLU A 31 34.01 -9.39 -20.59
C GLU A 31 34.17 -9.50 -19.07
N GLY A 32 35.40 -9.28 -18.56
CA GLY A 32 35.67 -9.39 -17.12
C GLY A 32 35.45 -10.80 -16.53
N ASP A 33 35.05 -10.88 -15.27
CA ASP A 33 34.86 -12.12 -14.53
C ASP A 33 33.43 -12.64 -14.70
N VAL A 34 33.28 -13.84 -15.28
CA VAL A 34 31.98 -14.47 -15.48
C VAL A 34 32.00 -15.91 -14.95
N THR A 35 31.03 -16.25 -14.11
CA THR A 35 30.82 -17.62 -13.63
C THR A 35 29.46 -18.13 -14.11
N ILE A 36 29.39 -19.36 -14.64
CA ILE A 36 28.17 -19.93 -15.20
C ILE A 36 27.86 -21.26 -14.50
N GLY A 37 26.68 -21.34 -13.91
CA GLY A 37 26.16 -22.53 -13.24
C GLY A 37 25.79 -23.68 -14.20
N SER A 38 25.47 -24.81 -13.64
CA SER A 38 25.06 -25.99 -14.39
C SER A 38 23.72 -25.80 -15.09
N LYS A 39 23.54 -26.43 -16.28
CA LYS A 39 22.29 -26.41 -17.06
C LYS A 39 21.79 -24.99 -17.44
N SER A 40 22.66 -23.98 -17.43
CA SER A 40 22.31 -22.62 -17.83
C SER A 40 22.62 -22.39 -19.30
N TYR A 41 21.62 -21.96 -20.08
CA TYR A 41 21.70 -21.71 -21.52
C TYR A 41 21.82 -20.22 -21.78
N ILE A 42 22.89 -19.83 -22.52
CA ILE A 42 23.14 -18.41 -22.87
C ILE A 42 23.37 -18.29 -24.37
N SER A 43 22.62 -17.44 -25.02
CA SER A 43 22.78 -17.19 -26.45
C SER A 43 22.69 -15.70 -26.82
N ASN A 44 23.38 -15.34 -27.92
CA ASN A 44 23.30 -14.01 -28.56
C ASN A 44 23.42 -12.82 -27.57
N SER A 45 24.32 -12.91 -26.60
CA SER A 45 24.34 -11.96 -25.48
C SER A 45 25.76 -11.43 -25.18
N THR A 46 25.86 -10.23 -24.63
CA THR A 46 27.13 -9.71 -24.06
C THR A 46 27.02 -9.63 -22.54
N ILE A 47 27.95 -10.28 -21.83
CA ILE A 47 27.94 -10.38 -20.37
C ILE A 47 29.28 -9.94 -19.81
N CYS A 48 29.24 -9.07 -18.80
CA CYS A 48 30.41 -8.52 -18.14
C CYS A 48 30.26 -8.53 -16.61
N ASN A 49 31.17 -9.21 -15.91
CA ASN A 49 31.24 -9.28 -14.44
C ASN A 49 29.94 -9.76 -13.80
N TYR A 50 29.54 -11.01 -14.10
CA TYR A 50 28.36 -11.64 -13.53
C TYR A 50 28.60 -13.07 -13.08
N THR A 51 28.03 -13.42 -11.95
CA THR A 51 27.82 -14.81 -11.52
C THR A 51 26.41 -15.23 -11.89
N ILE A 52 26.26 -16.28 -12.70
CA ILE A 52 25.00 -16.82 -13.19
C ILE A 52 24.79 -18.17 -12.53
N GLY A 53 23.66 -18.33 -11.88
CA GLY A 53 23.23 -19.55 -11.18
C GLY A 53 22.92 -20.72 -12.12
N ASN A 54 22.27 -21.72 -11.58
CA ASN A 54 21.90 -22.94 -12.29
C ASN A 54 20.57 -22.77 -13.03
N ASN A 55 20.41 -23.56 -14.12
CA ASN A 55 19.14 -23.64 -14.85
C ASN A 55 18.60 -22.29 -15.33
N CYS A 56 19.50 -21.33 -15.64
CA CYS A 56 19.12 -20.03 -16.18
C CYS A 56 18.96 -20.09 -17.70
N HIS A 57 18.10 -19.25 -18.26
CA HIS A 57 17.94 -19.10 -19.69
C HIS A 57 18.09 -17.60 -20.08
N ILE A 58 19.21 -17.28 -20.75
CA ILE A 58 19.56 -15.91 -21.16
C ILE A 58 19.70 -15.89 -22.68
N ASP A 59 18.84 -15.16 -23.38
CA ASP A 59 18.92 -15.04 -24.83
C ASP A 59 18.68 -13.62 -25.30
N SER A 60 19.48 -13.22 -26.29
CA SER A 60 19.33 -11.94 -26.99
C SER A 60 19.37 -10.73 -26.05
N VAL A 61 20.31 -10.75 -25.10
CA VAL A 61 20.59 -9.62 -24.20
C VAL A 61 21.72 -8.78 -24.81
N LEU A 62 21.38 -7.59 -25.29
CA LEU A 62 22.36 -6.76 -25.98
C LEU A 62 23.56 -6.46 -25.09
N ARG A 63 23.32 -6.09 -23.81
CA ARG A 63 24.38 -5.89 -22.82
C ARG A 63 23.87 -6.10 -21.39
N MET A 64 24.56 -6.95 -20.65
CA MET A 64 24.42 -7.17 -19.22
C MET A 64 25.79 -6.95 -18.56
N GLU A 65 25.93 -5.93 -17.71
CA GLU A 65 27.22 -5.54 -17.16
C GLU A 65 27.17 -5.04 -15.71
N CYS A 66 28.22 -5.35 -14.96
CA CYS A 66 28.57 -4.69 -13.70
C CYS A 66 29.96 -4.11 -13.84
N ARG A 67 30.09 -2.77 -13.86
CA ARG A 67 31.35 -2.08 -14.13
C ARG A 67 31.84 -1.24 -12.97
N SER A 68 31.01 -1.06 -11.95
CA SER A 68 31.36 -0.34 -10.74
C SER A 68 30.87 -1.10 -9.51
N ALA A 69 31.46 -0.81 -8.37
CA ALA A 69 30.97 -1.35 -7.10
C ALA A 69 29.57 -0.77 -6.79
N SER A 70 28.56 -1.65 -6.80
CA SER A 70 27.16 -1.29 -6.60
C SER A 70 26.58 -1.98 -5.37
N THR A 71 25.58 -1.37 -4.77
CA THR A 71 24.69 -1.99 -3.77
C THR A 71 23.39 -2.47 -4.40
N PHE A 72 23.30 -2.44 -5.72
CA PHE A 72 22.18 -2.96 -6.51
C PHE A 72 20.83 -2.37 -6.06
N GLY A 73 20.76 -1.04 -5.98
CA GLY A 73 19.56 -0.31 -5.56
C GLY A 73 19.34 -0.20 -4.05
N ASN A 74 20.02 -1.03 -3.24
CA ASN A 74 19.92 -0.94 -1.79
C ASN A 74 20.61 0.32 -1.27
N GLY A 75 19.99 1.02 -0.33
CA GLY A 75 20.49 2.29 0.21
C GLY A 75 20.14 3.52 -0.66
N VAL A 76 19.52 3.35 -1.82
CA VAL A 76 19.01 4.46 -2.63
C VAL A 76 17.98 5.25 -1.82
N MET A 77 18.12 6.56 -1.82
CA MET A 77 17.22 7.48 -1.14
C MET A 77 15.99 7.75 -2.02
N VAL A 78 14.80 7.53 -1.47
CA VAL A 78 13.51 7.80 -2.10
C VAL A 78 12.81 8.93 -1.36
N SER A 79 12.42 9.98 -2.06
CA SER A 79 11.80 11.18 -1.48
C SER A 79 10.29 11.07 -1.40
N ALA A 80 9.80 10.06 -0.65
CA ALA A 80 8.36 9.82 -0.48
C ALA A 80 7.64 10.92 0.34
N VAL A 81 6.36 11.14 0.06
CA VAL A 81 5.46 12.09 0.72
C VAL A 81 5.81 13.57 0.51
N ASN A 82 7.05 13.90 0.25
CA ASN A 82 7.49 15.27 -0.01
C ASN A 82 8.50 15.29 -1.15
N GLU A 83 8.07 15.73 -2.31
CA GLU A 83 8.91 15.78 -3.51
C GLU A 83 10.15 16.69 -3.38
N ASN A 84 10.17 17.63 -2.43
CA ASN A 84 11.33 18.45 -2.10
C ASN A 84 12.33 17.78 -1.14
N GLY A 85 12.13 16.51 -0.74
CA GLY A 85 13.09 15.64 0.00
C GLY A 85 12.84 15.66 1.47
N GLY A 86 12.36 16.30 2.28
CA GLY A 86 12.31 16.33 3.77
C GLY A 86 11.94 15.01 4.45
N ARG A 87 11.41 14.04 3.70
CA ARG A 87 10.99 12.72 4.21
C ARG A 87 11.67 11.56 3.50
N SER A 88 12.80 11.81 2.84
CA SER A 88 13.52 10.76 2.11
C SER A 88 13.97 9.63 3.02
N ILE A 89 13.82 8.40 2.53
CA ILE A 89 14.23 7.18 3.22
C ILE A 89 15.08 6.29 2.31
N PRO A 90 16.04 5.52 2.84
CA PRO A 90 16.77 4.53 2.05
C PRO A 90 15.89 3.28 1.86
N ILE A 91 15.85 2.75 0.63
CA ILE A 91 15.20 1.47 0.33
C ILE A 91 16.19 0.31 0.48
N TYR A 92 15.70 -0.89 0.76
CA TYR A 92 16.48 -2.11 0.84
C TYR A 92 15.59 -3.35 0.63
N ASN A 93 16.20 -4.50 0.34
CA ASN A 93 15.50 -5.73 -0.06
C ASN A 93 14.42 -6.21 0.92
N GLU A 94 14.61 -5.98 2.23
CA GLU A 94 13.68 -6.43 3.28
C GLU A 94 12.80 -5.28 3.82
N LEU A 95 12.62 -4.20 3.04
CA LEU A 95 11.83 -3.05 3.46
C LEU A 95 10.35 -3.44 3.62
N THR A 96 9.79 -3.15 4.80
CA THR A 96 8.35 -3.28 5.08
C THR A 96 7.66 -1.93 5.11
N SER A 97 6.35 -1.92 4.86
CA SER A 97 5.54 -0.70 4.93
C SER A 97 5.60 -0.06 6.33
N GLN A 98 5.69 -0.86 7.40
CA GLN A 98 5.79 -0.39 8.78
C GLN A 98 7.10 0.34 9.06
N ILE A 99 8.24 -0.25 8.70
CA ILE A 99 9.56 0.36 8.88
C ILE A 99 9.69 1.63 8.02
N ALA A 100 9.22 1.57 6.78
CA ALA A 100 9.17 2.73 5.89
C ALA A 100 8.31 3.86 6.46
N TYR A 101 7.14 3.52 7.03
CA TYR A 101 6.24 4.49 7.67
C TYR A 101 6.93 5.22 8.83
N ILE A 102 7.61 4.49 9.73
CA ILE A 102 8.37 5.13 10.81
C ILE A 102 9.40 6.11 10.23
N MET A 103 10.21 5.66 9.28
CA MET A 103 11.25 6.50 8.70
C MET A 103 10.70 7.73 7.97
N ALA A 104 9.58 7.61 7.26
CA ALA A 104 8.99 8.71 6.50
C ALA A 104 8.12 9.64 7.34
N MET A 105 7.28 9.11 8.24
CA MET A 105 6.21 9.86 8.89
C MET A 105 6.55 10.30 10.32
N MET A 106 7.39 9.55 11.06
CA MET A 106 7.69 9.86 12.46
C MET A 106 8.94 10.71 12.63
N ARG A 107 9.05 11.79 11.85
CA ARG A 107 10.24 12.67 11.83
C ARG A 107 10.48 13.44 13.12
N ASN A 108 9.49 13.56 14.00
CA ASN A 108 9.63 14.07 15.36
C ASN A 108 10.51 13.14 16.23
N ARG A 109 10.56 11.84 15.94
CA ARG A 109 11.43 10.85 16.62
C ARG A 109 12.79 10.76 15.91
N THR A 110 13.49 11.88 15.86
CA THR A 110 14.70 12.08 15.06
C THR A 110 15.78 11.02 15.30
N LYS A 111 15.95 10.56 16.56
CA LYS A 111 16.96 9.56 16.90
C LYS A 111 16.58 8.19 16.35
N ALA A 112 15.34 7.72 16.56
CA ALA A 112 14.85 6.46 16.02
C ALA A 112 15.00 6.41 14.48
N VAL A 113 14.56 7.47 13.81
CA VAL A 113 14.65 7.58 12.34
C VAL A 113 16.09 7.52 11.85
N LYS A 114 17.02 8.25 12.50
CA LYS A 114 18.44 8.24 12.12
C LYS A 114 19.06 6.85 12.30
N GLU A 115 18.77 6.19 13.43
CA GLU A 115 19.27 4.83 13.70
C GLU A 115 18.76 3.83 12.69
N LEU A 116 17.45 3.83 12.39
CA LEU A 116 16.87 2.94 11.37
C LEU A 116 17.50 3.18 9.99
N MET A 117 17.62 4.44 9.56
CA MET A 117 18.25 4.76 8.28
C MET A 117 19.73 4.34 8.23
N SER A 118 20.46 4.48 9.34
CA SER A 118 21.85 4.04 9.45
C SER A 118 21.96 2.52 9.30
N LYS A 119 21.06 1.76 9.95
CA LYS A 119 21.02 0.30 9.84
C LYS A 119 20.70 -0.15 8.42
N VAL A 120 19.73 0.48 7.74
CA VAL A 120 19.44 0.19 6.33
C VAL A 120 20.66 0.42 5.45
N LYS A 121 21.39 1.52 5.65
CA LYS A 121 22.62 1.79 4.90
C LYS A 121 23.71 0.75 5.19
N ALA A 122 23.84 0.30 6.44
CA ALA A 122 24.79 -0.74 6.81
C ALA A 122 24.45 -2.10 6.17
N GLU A 123 23.17 -2.46 6.09
CA GLU A 123 22.73 -3.67 5.35
C GLU A 123 22.99 -3.54 3.85
N ALA A 124 22.74 -2.36 3.26
CA ALA A 124 23.04 -2.09 1.86
C ALA A 124 24.54 -2.26 1.54
N GLU A 125 25.43 -1.77 2.40
CA GLU A 125 26.89 -1.88 2.20
C GLU A 125 27.39 -3.35 2.22
N LYS A 126 26.73 -4.26 2.92
CA LYS A 126 27.05 -5.70 2.90
C LYS A 126 26.84 -6.31 1.51
N LEU A 127 25.98 -5.72 0.69
CA LEU A 127 25.68 -6.19 -0.67
C LEU A 127 26.62 -5.58 -1.72
N ARG A 128 27.50 -4.64 -1.33
CA ARG A 128 28.40 -3.96 -2.27
C ARG A 128 29.30 -4.94 -2.99
N SER A 129 29.24 -4.95 -4.32
CA SER A 129 30.03 -5.82 -5.18
C SER A 129 30.28 -5.18 -6.55
N GLU A 130 31.38 -5.55 -7.19
CA GLU A 130 31.70 -5.27 -8.61
C GLU A 130 31.21 -6.39 -9.54
N ILE A 131 30.70 -7.49 -8.98
CA ILE A 131 30.15 -8.63 -9.70
C ILE A 131 28.64 -8.69 -9.45
N GLY A 132 27.86 -8.61 -10.51
CA GLY A 132 26.43 -8.81 -10.46
C GLY A 132 26.06 -10.29 -10.27
N ARG A 133 24.89 -10.55 -9.73
CA ARG A 133 24.43 -11.89 -9.43
C ARG A 133 23.06 -12.19 -10.06
N ILE A 134 23.00 -13.33 -10.74
CA ILE A 134 21.77 -13.96 -11.22
C ILE A 134 21.64 -15.29 -10.48
N GLU A 135 20.58 -15.48 -9.73
CA GLU A 135 20.33 -16.72 -9.00
C GLU A 135 19.75 -17.81 -9.92
N ASP A 136 19.39 -18.95 -9.34
CA ASP A 136 18.93 -20.12 -10.08
C ASP A 136 17.54 -19.89 -10.75
N ASN A 137 17.27 -20.63 -11.82
CA ASN A 137 15.96 -20.66 -12.51
C ASN A 137 15.51 -19.32 -13.11
N VAL A 138 16.41 -18.38 -13.37
CA VAL A 138 16.11 -17.07 -13.94
C VAL A 138 16.00 -17.13 -15.45
N ARG A 139 15.03 -16.39 -16.01
CA ARG A 139 14.80 -16.26 -17.45
C ARG A 139 14.97 -14.81 -17.89
N ILE A 140 15.87 -14.54 -18.85
CA ILE A 140 16.12 -13.18 -19.40
C ILE A 140 16.11 -13.25 -20.92
N LEU A 141 15.15 -12.61 -21.56
CA LEU A 141 14.94 -12.70 -23.01
C LEU A 141 14.78 -11.33 -23.66
N GLY A 142 15.54 -11.09 -24.73
CA GLY A 142 15.35 -9.92 -25.59
C GLY A 142 15.52 -8.56 -24.88
N VAL A 143 16.41 -8.48 -23.90
CA VAL A 143 16.62 -7.27 -23.09
C VAL A 143 17.74 -6.42 -23.68
N LYS A 144 17.53 -5.09 -23.76
CA LYS A 144 18.57 -4.20 -24.31
C LYS A 144 19.71 -3.97 -23.33
N PHE A 145 19.42 -3.45 -22.13
CA PHE A 145 20.46 -3.11 -21.15
C PHE A 145 20.08 -3.55 -19.74
N ILE A 146 21.01 -4.25 -19.10
CA ILE A 146 21.00 -4.56 -17.67
C ILE A 146 22.35 -4.08 -17.13
N ARG A 147 22.34 -3.12 -16.19
CA ARG A 147 23.55 -2.58 -15.58
C ARG A 147 23.41 -2.56 -14.07
N GLU A 148 24.35 -3.24 -13.38
CA GLU A 148 24.40 -3.25 -11.91
C GLU A 148 23.06 -3.69 -11.27
N VAL A 149 22.52 -4.82 -11.77
CA VAL A 149 21.24 -5.39 -11.29
C VAL A 149 21.45 -6.81 -10.78
N ASN A 150 21.04 -7.07 -9.55
CA ASN A 150 20.92 -8.44 -9.03
C ASN A 150 19.52 -9.00 -9.32
N ILE A 151 19.49 -10.27 -9.74
CA ILE A 151 18.24 -10.94 -10.13
C ILE A 151 18.13 -12.25 -9.35
N HIS A 152 17.13 -12.36 -8.51
CA HIS A 152 16.92 -13.50 -7.64
C HIS A 152 16.13 -14.62 -8.34
N GLU A 153 16.13 -15.77 -7.68
CA GLU A 153 15.60 -17.03 -8.14
C GLU A 153 14.19 -16.94 -8.73
N GLY A 154 13.97 -17.63 -9.85
CA GLY A 154 12.68 -17.79 -10.49
C GLY A 154 12.15 -16.55 -11.23
N SER A 155 12.89 -15.44 -11.22
CA SER A 155 12.45 -14.20 -11.87
C SER A 155 12.51 -14.28 -13.39
N THR A 156 11.60 -13.54 -14.04
CA THR A 156 11.50 -13.46 -15.50
C THR A 156 11.63 -12.01 -15.97
N ILE A 157 12.56 -11.77 -16.89
CA ILE A 157 12.74 -10.47 -17.55
C ILE A 157 12.58 -10.67 -19.06
N GLU A 158 11.60 -10.03 -19.67
CA GLU A 158 11.31 -10.23 -21.08
C GLU A 158 11.07 -8.90 -21.79
N GLY A 159 11.95 -8.60 -22.75
CA GLY A 159 11.83 -7.41 -23.61
C GLY A 159 12.05 -6.06 -22.91
N ALA A 160 12.60 -6.02 -21.72
CA ALA A 160 12.88 -4.77 -21.02
C ALA A 160 13.88 -3.91 -21.78
N SER A 161 13.67 -2.59 -21.76
CA SER A 161 14.54 -1.64 -22.49
C SER A 161 15.76 -1.24 -21.70
N HIS A 162 15.64 -0.94 -20.39
CA HIS A 162 16.76 -0.46 -19.58
C HIS A 162 16.54 -0.72 -18.09
N LEU A 163 17.44 -1.47 -17.48
CA LEU A 163 17.45 -1.74 -16.05
C LEU A 163 18.80 -1.32 -15.48
N GLU A 164 18.82 -0.41 -14.51
CA GLU A 164 20.06 0.16 -13.97
C GLU A 164 19.99 0.32 -12.44
N ASN A 165 21.03 -0.16 -11.76
CA ASN A 165 21.20 -0.07 -10.31
C ASN A 165 19.97 -0.53 -9.54
N GLY A 166 19.73 -1.84 -9.52
CA GLY A 166 18.52 -2.39 -8.90
C GLY A 166 18.63 -3.83 -8.45
N THR A 167 17.62 -4.26 -7.73
CA THR A 167 17.39 -5.66 -7.36
C THR A 167 16.00 -6.10 -7.81
N ILE A 168 15.95 -7.27 -8.44
CA ILE A 168 14.73 -7.97 -8.79
C ILE A 168 14.68 -9.21 -7.90
N LEU A 169 13.74 -9.26 -6.96
CA LEU A 169 13.62 -10.34 -5.99
C LEU A 169 12.86 -11.53 -6.58
N ARG A 170 12.63 -12.58 -5.77
CA ARG A 170 12.16 -13.89 -6.22
C ARG A 170 10.84 -13.86 -6.99
N ASN A 171 10.77 -14.63 -8.06
CA ASN A 171 9.58 -14.81 -8.90
C ASN A 171 9.02 -13.50 -9.49
N ALA A 172 9.75 -12.39 -9.40
CA ALA A 172 9.30 -11.13 -9.96
C ALA A 172 9.35 -11.13 -11.49
N THR A 173 8.46 -10.38 -12.10
CA THR A 173 8.36 -10.26 -13.56
C THR A 173 8.64 -8.84 -14.01
N VAL A 174 9.56 -8.68 -14.98
CA VAL A 174 9.83 -7.41 -15.67
C VAL A 174 9.56 -7.58 -17.15
N GLY A 175 8.57 -6.88 -17.66
CA GLY A 175 8.06 -7.07 -19.01
C GLY A 175 8.60 -6.09 -20.05
N VAL A 176 7.93 -6.11 -21.21
CA VAL A 176 8.35 -5.42 -22.43
C VAL A 176 8.40 -3.90 -22.24
N ASP A 177 9.46 -3.29 -22.80
CA ASP A 177 9.72 -1.85 -22.82
C ASP A 177 9.84 -1.17 -21.45
N VAL A 178 9.97 -1.93 -20.37
CA VAL A 178 10.18 -1.39 -19.02
C VAL A 178 11.53 -0.64 -18.96
N ARG A 179 11.51 0.51 -18.31
CA ARG A 179 12.69 1.26 -17.87
C ARG A 179 12.68 1.44 -16.37
N ALA A 180 13.69 0.94 -15.69
CA ALA A 180 13.83 1.04 -14.24
C ALA A 180 15.23 1.48 -13.84
N LYS A 181 15.32 2.48 -12.95
CA LYS A 181 16.59 3.00 -12.43
C LYS A 181 16.51 3.23 -10.94
N ASN A 182 17.57 2.81 -10.20
CA ASN A 182 17.63 2.98 -8.75
C ASN A 182 16.41 2.33 -8.05
N PHE A 183 16.23 1.05 -8.22
CA PHE A 183 14.97 0.39 -7.88
C PHE A 183 15.15 -0.92 -7.09
N ILE A 184 14.08 -1.30 -6.41
CA ILE A 184 13.89 -2.67 -5.89
C ILE A 184 12.50 -3.13 -6.30
N ILE A 185 12.42 -4.30 -6.94
CA ILE A 185 11.17 -4.99 -7.29
C ILE A 185 11.10 -6.25 -6.43
N ASP A 186 10.13 -6.30 -5.51
CA ASP A 186 10.02 -7.34 -4.50
C ASP A 186 9.40 -8.64 -5.06
N ASN A 187 9.34 -9.65 -4.22
CA ASN A 187 8.88 -10.99 -4.55
C ASN A 187 7.49 -10.99 -5.21
N ASP A 188 7.32 -11.81 -6.24
CA ASP A 188 6.07 -11.97 -7.00
C ASP A 188 5.51 -10.65 -7.59
N ALA A 189 6.25 -9.54 -7.55
CA ALA A 189 5.83 -8.27 -8.12
C ALA A 189 5.99 -8.27 -9.65
N THR A 190 5.16 -7.48 -10.33
CA THR A 190 5.17 -7.34 -11.78
C THR A 190 5.32 -5.89 -12.20
N VAL A 191 6.30 -5.60 -13.06
CA VAL A 191 6.49 -4.30 -13.70
C VAL A 191 6.58 -4.55 -15.20
N GLU A 192 5.61 -4.07 -15.98
CA GLU A 192 5.52 -4.46 -17.38
C GLU A 192 4.93 -3.40 -18.30
N SER A 193 4.83 -3.74 -19.59
CA SER A 193 4.07 -2.99 -20.60
C SER A 193 4.44 -1.50 -20.65
N GLY A 194 5.74 -1.21 -20.75
CA GLY A 194 6.26 0.15 -20.92
C GLY A 194 6.26 1.01 -19.64
N ALA A 195 6.10 0.42 -18.46
CA ALA A 195 6.23 1.15 -17.22
C ALA A 195 7.64 1.78 -17.06
N CYS A 196 7.70 2.99 -16.51
CA CYS A 196 8.94 3.74 -16.31
C CYS A 196 9.07 4.16 -14.84
N ILE A 197 10.05 3.59 -14.11
CA ILE A 197 10.24 3.85 -12.69
C ILE A 197 11.65 4.34 -12.38
N GLU A 198 11.75 5.32 -11.49
CA GLU A 198 13.04 5.84 -11.03
C GLU A 198 13.01 6.13 -9.52
N ARG A 199 14.00 5.64 -8.78
CA ARG A 199 14.03 5.68 -7.30
C ARG A 199 12.72 5.19 -6.69
N CYS A 200 12.42 3.92 -6.96
CA CYS A 200 11.17 3.28 -6.51
C CYS A 200 11.42 1.96 -5.78
N PHE A 201 10.57 1.67 -4.84
CA PHE A 201 10.37 0.35 -4.24
C PHE A 201 9.01 -0.20 -4.68
N VAL A 202 8.99 -1.39 -5.25
CA VAL A 202 7.77 -2.07 -5.71
C VAL A 202 7.60 -3.35 -4.89
N GLY A 203 6.72 -3.32 -3.90
CA GLY A 203 6.52 -4.37 -2.89
C GLY A 203 5.83 -5.63 -3.41
N GLU A 204 5.76 -6.63 -2.54
CA GLU A 204 5.25 -7.97 -2.83
C GLU A 204 3.88 -7.95 -3.53
N ARG A 205 3.75 -8.68 -4.66
CA ARG A 205 2.52 -8.82 -5.44
C ARG A 205 1.97 -7.50 -6.01
N SER A 206 2.76 -6.43 -6.01
CA SER A 206 2.36 -5.19 -6.67
C SER A 206 2.51 -5.29 -8.19
N HIS A 207 1.66 -4.57 -8.90
CA HIS A 207 1.61 -4.56 -10.36
C HIS A 207 1.65 -3.12 -10.90
N LEU A 208 2.71 -2.78 -11.66
CA LEU A 208 2.86 -1.50 -12.36
C LEU A 208 2.92 -1.75 -13.86
N ALA A 209 1.98 -1.19 -14.64
CA ALA A 209 1.87 -1.55 -16.06
C ALA A 209 1.30 -0.43 -16.96
N ASN A 210 1.19 -0.77 -18.25
CA ASN A 210 0.49 0.03 -19.25
C ASN A 210 1.00 1.48 -19.36
N GLY A 211 2.35 1.64 -19.35
CA GLY A 211 2.98 2.95 -19.47
C GLY A 211 2.90 3.80 -18.19
N PHE A 212 2.61 3.19 -17.03
CA PHE A 212 2.64 3.90 -15.74
C PHE A 212 4.02 4.50 -15.47
N THR A 213 4.06 5.74 -15.01
CA THR A 213 5.32 6.43 -14.67
C THR A 213 5.39 6.71 -13.18
N ALA A 214 6.54 6.44 -12.57
CA ALA A 214 6.73 6.72 -11.15
C ALA A 214 8.14 7.23 -10.86
N ALA A 215 8.24 8.24 -10.01
CA ALA A 215 9.49 8.74 -9.47
C ALA A 215 9.41 8.93 -7.95
N ASP A 216 10.52 8.64 -7.25
CA ASP A 216 10.64 8.82 -5.80
C ASP A 216 9.47 8.20 -5.00
N SER A 217 9.03 7.00 -5.39
CA SER A 217 7.77 6.44 -4.90
C SER A 217 7.95 5.04 -4.30
N LEU A 218 7.17 4.78 -3.26
CA LEU A 218 7.11 3.49 -2.58
C LEU A 218 5.74 2.86 -2.83
N PHE A 219 5.74 1.64 -3.34
CA PHE A 219 4.52 0.83 -3.54
C PHE A 219 4.65 -0.41 -2.68
N PHE A 220 3.82 -0.54 -1.65
CA PHE A 220 3.82 -1.70 -0.79
C PHE A 220 2.83 -2.77 -1.28
N ALA A 221 2.66 -3.82 -0.51
CA ALA A 221 1.99 -5.04 -0.94
C ALA A 221 0.66 -4.84 -1.67
N ASN A 222 0.46 -5.58 -2.74
CA ASN A 222 -0.78 -5.61 -3.53
C ASN A 222 -1.19 -4.25 -4.14
N CYS A 223 -0.27 -3.31 -4.33
CA CYS A 223 -0.55 -2.11 -5.11
C CYS A 223 -0.80 -2.46 -6.58
N HIS A 224 -1.73 -1.74 -7.22
CA HIS A 224 -2.02 -1.96 -8.64
C HIS A 224 -2.17 -0.62 -9.35
N CYS A 225 -1.15 -0.24 -10.14
CA CYS A 225 -1.09 1.06 -10.80
C CYS A 225 -0.82 0.91 -12.30
N GLU A 226 -1.68 1.49 -13.11
CA GLU A 226 -1.61 1.45 -14.55
C GLU A 226 -1.89 2.82 -15.17
N ASN A 227 -1.32 3.08 -16.33
CA ASN A 227 -1.64 4.22 -17.19
C ASN A 227 -1.41 5.63 -16.61
N GLY A 228 -1.29 5.80 -15.32
CA GLY A 228 -1.20 7.09 -14.62
C GLY A 228 0.22 7.49 -14.29
N GLU A 229 0.33 8.46 -13.39
CA GLU A 229 1.60 8.98 -12.88
C GLU A 229 1.62 9.01 -11.35
N ALA A 230 2.79 8.70 -10.79
CA ALA A 230 3.07 8.86 -9.37
C ALA A 230 4.37 9.64 -9.15
N ALA A 231 4.33 10.61 -8.25
CA ALA A 231 5.51 11.39 -7.86
C ALA A 231 5.57 11.53 -6.33
N ALA A 232 6.65 11.07 -5.74
CA ALA A 232 6.91 11.19 -4.30
C ALA A 232 5.77 10.61 -3.42
N ILE A 233 5.21 9.45 -3.79
CA ILE A 233 4.13 8.85 -3.01
C ILE A 233 4.63 7.76 -2.06
N PHE A 234 3.90 7.61 -0.96
CA PHE A 234 3.91 6.43 -0.12
C PHE A 234 2.60 5.67 -0.36
N ALA A 235 2.61 4.76 -1.31
CA ALA A 235 1.49 3.87 -1.54
C ALA A 235 1.58 2.67 -0.59
N GLY A 236 0.88 2.74 0.54
CA GLY A 236 0.66 1.62 1.44
C GLY A 236 -0.16 0.51 0.75
N PRO A 237 -0.34 -0.63 1.42
CA PRO A 237 -0.97 -1.80 0.82
C PRO A 237 -2.30 -1.51 0.12
N PHE A 238 -2.55 -2.22 -0.99
CA PHE A 238 -3.80 -2.12 -1.77
C PHE A 238 -4.11 -0.72 -2.32
N THR A 239 -3.10 0.08 -2.61
CA THR A 239 -3.30 1.34 -3.35
C THR A 239 -3.50 1.04 -4.84
N VAL A 240 -4.59 1.57 -5.41
CA VAL A 240 -5.04 1.27 -6.78
C VAL A 240 -5.24 2.54 -7.59
N SER A 241 -4.66 2.57 -8.81
CA SER A 241 -4.86 3.63 -9.82
C SER A 241 -4.75 3.03 -11.22
N HIS A 242 -5.85 2.99 -11.99
CA HIS A 242 -5.90 2.30 -13.29
C HIS A 242 -6.04 3.24 -14.49
N HIS A 243 -6.22 4.54 -14.32
CA HIS A 243 -6.67 5.42 -15.38
C HIS A 243 -5.59 6.42 -15.83
N LYS A 244 -5.52 6.69 -17.15
CA LYS A 244 -4.48 7.54 -17.78
C LYS A 244 -4.38 8.95 -17.24
N SER A 245 -5.47 9.55 -16.82
CA SER A 245 -5.47 10.95 -16.35
C SER A 245 -5.24 11.08 -14.84
N SER A 246 -4.83 10.01 -14.16
CA SER A 246 -4.63 10.03 -12.71
C SER A 246 -3.22 10.45 -12.36
N LEU A 247 -3.10 11.42 -11.46
CA LEU A 247 -1.85 11.83 -10.83
C LEU A 247 -1.96 11.63 -9.32
N LEU A 248 -1.06 10.82 -8.76
CA LEU A 248 -0.85 10.70 -7.32
C LEU A 248 0.46 11.40 -6.97
N ILE A 249 0.41 12.43 -6.13
CA ILE A 249 1.59 13.22 -5.79
C ILE A 249 1.73 13.49 -4.30
N ALA A 250 2.92 13.27 -3.77
CA ALA A 250 3.35 13.65 -2.42
C ALA A 250 2.34 13.32 -1.31
N GLY A 251 1.70 12.17 -1.43
CA GLY A 251 0.69 11.68 -0.49
C GLY A 251 1.06 10.34 0.13
N ILE A 252 0.47 10.06 1.28
CA ILE A 252 0.41 8.72 1.85
C ILE A 252 -0.98 8.14 1.63
N PHE A 253 -1.03 6.89 1.17
CA PHE A 253 -2.24 6.16 0.80
C PHE A 253 -2.19 4.76 1.41
N SER A 254 -3.33 4.15 1.66
CA SER A 254 -3.43 2.71 1.91
C SER A 254 -4.87 2.24 1.64
N PHE A 255 -5.04 1.06 1.07
CA PHE A 255 -6.36 0.56 0.67
C PHE A 255 -7.15 1.59 -0.14
N PHE A 256 -6.42 2.34 -0.94
CA PHE A 256 -6.90 3.51 -1.64
C PHE A 256 -7.32 3.16 -3.08
N ASN A 257 -8.33 3.86 -3.59
CA ASN A 257 -8.73 3.73 -4.98
C ASN A 257 -8.88 5.10 -5.64
N ALA A 258 -8.05 5.35 -6.66
CA ALA A 258 -8.13 6.54 -7.50
C ALA A 258 -9.12 6.36 -8.64
N GLY A 259 -10.12 7.23 -8.75
CA GLY A 259 -10.96 7.35 -9.92
C GLY A 259 -10.23 8.00 -11.09
N SER A 260 -10.79 7.90 -12.28
CA SER A 260 -10.28 8.51 -13.50
C SER A 260 -10.16 10.04 -13.34
N GLY A 261 -9.04 10.63 -13.73
CA GLY A 261 -8.81 12.08 -13.64
C GLY A 261 -8.55 12.61 -12.23
N THR A 262 -8.30 11.72 -11.27
CA THR A 262 -7.90 12.10 -9.91
C THR A 262 -6.61 12.90 -9.93
N ASN A 263 -6.58 14.00 -9.17
CA ASN A 263 -5.41 14.86 -9.07
C ASN A 263 -5.27 15.45 -7.65
N GLN A 264 -4.03 15.64 -7.22
CA GLN A 264 -3.71 16.36 -5.98
C GLN A 264 -2.61 17.37 -6.31
N SER A 265 -2.70 18.57 -5.78
CA SER A 265 -1.61 19.53 -5.92
C SER A 265 -1.76 20.70 -4.96
N ASN A 266 -0.69 21.46 -4.78
CA ASN A 266 -0.75 22.77 -4.16
C ASN A 266 0.32 23.68 -4.73
N HIS A 267 -0.07 24.67 -5.50
CA HIS A 267 0.79 25.68 -6.06
C HIS A 267 0.76 27.01 -5.27
N LEU A 268 0.14 27.03 -4.08
CA LEU A 268 -0.02 28.24 -3.28
C LEU A 268 1.16 28.50 -2.31
N PHE A 269 2.06 27.54 -2.12
CA PHE A 269 3.25 27.75 -1.30
C PHE A 269 4.26 28.69 -1.97
N LYS A 270 4.60 29.76 -1.31
CA LYS A 270 5.55 30.76 -1.83
C LYS A 270 7.01 30.30 -1.83
N SER A 271 7.34 29.31 -1.00
CA SER A 271 8.67 28.74 -0.85
C SER A 271 8.92 27.47 -1.67
N GLY A 272 8.01 27.12 -2.56
CA GLY A 272 8.05 25.92 -3.39
C GLY A 272 6.82 25.04 -3.21
N ALA A 273 6.64 24.05 -4.09
CA ALA A 273 5.53 23.12 -4.03
C ALA A 273 5.74 22.14 -2.87
N VAL A 274 4.87 22.20 -1.86
CA VAL A 274 4.82 21.22 -0.77
C VAL A 274 3.41 20.63 -0.74
N HIS A 275 3.29 19.33 -1.05
CA HIS A 275 1.99 18.69 -1.18
C HIS A 275 1.59 17.97 0.12
N GLN A 276 2.29 16.98 0.57
CA GLN A 276 2.12 16.27 1.86
C GLN A 276 0.67 16.02 2.27
N ALA A 277 -0.07 15.23 1.49
CA ALA A 277 -1.41 14.81 1.84
C ALA A 277 -1.42 13.47 2.59
N VAL A 278 -2.45 13.26 3.42
CA VAL A 278 -2.67 12.01 4.14
C VAL A 278 -4.07 11.50 3.82
N HIS A 279 -4.12 10.48 2.96
CA HIS A 279 -5.36 9.80 2.60
C HIS A 279 -5.45 8.51 3.41
N LEU A 280 -6.16 8.58 4.54
CA LEU A 280 -6.23 7.46 5.47
C LEU A 280 -6.93 6.26 4.82
N ARG A 281 -6.68 5.09 5.41
CA ARG A 281 -7.10 3.78 4.95
C ARG A 281 -8.50 3.73 4.31
N GLY A 282 -8.60 3.13 3.13
CA GLY A 282 -9.87 2.90 2.46
C GLY A 282 -10.49 4.12 1.77
N SER A 283 -9.76 5.26 1.73
CA SER A 283 -10.24 6.45 1.02
C SER A 283 -10.40 6.17 -0.48
N LYS A 284 -11.45 6.75 -1.07
CA LYS A 284 -11.79 6.53 -2.47
C LYS A 284 -12.08 7.85 -3.16
N PHE A 285 -11.35 8.13 -4.23
CA PHE A 285 -11.58 9.31 -5.06
C PHE A 285 -12.48 8.95 -6.25
N GLY A 286 -13.57 9.69 -6.39
CA GLY A 286 -14.41 9.62 -7.58
C GLY A 286 -13.70 10.16 -8.83
N SER A 287 -14.31 9.97 -9.99
CA SER A 287 -13.76 10.50 -11.25
C SER A 287 -13.63 12.03 -11.19
N ASN A 288 -12.49 12.54 -11.65
CA ASN A 288 -12.12 13.96 -11.63
C ASN A 288 -12.07 14.61 -10.24
N ALA A 289 -11.99 13.80 -9.19
CA ALA A 289 -11.80 14.35 -7.85
C ALA A 289 -10.45 15.06 -7.75
N TYR A 290 -10.47 16.24 -7.12
CA TYR A 290 -9.28 17.05 -6.87
C TYR A 290 -9.18 17.42 -5.39
N VAL A 291 -8.05 17.21 -4.78
CA VAL A 291 -7.76 17.64 -3.40
C VAL A 291 -6.56 18.56 -3.38
N MET A 292 -6.74 19.75 -2.81
CA MET A 292 -5.64 20.68 -2.59
C MET A 292 -4.91 20.34 -1.30
N SER A 293 -3.66 19.88 -1.46
CA SER A 293 -2.77 19.54 -0.36
C SER A 293 -2.18 20.78 0.33
N PRO A 294 -1.80 20.71 1.63
CA PRO A 294 -1.98 19.57 2.52
C PRO A 294 -3.44 19.35 2.91
N ALA A 295 -3.85 18.10 3.00
CA ALA A 295 -5.17 17.69 3.46
C ALA A 295 -5.09 16.35 4.19
N ILE A 296 -6.07 16.06 5.04
CA ILE A 296 -6.22 14.76 5.70
C ILE A 296 -7.67 14.30 5.54
N GLU A 297 -7.87 13.16 4.88
CA GLU A 297 -9.19 12.51 4.81
C GLU A 297 -9.26 11.34 5.78
N GLY A 298 -10.39 11.27 6.48
CA GLY A 298 -10.67 10.18 7.42
C GLY A 298 -10.74 8.81 6.73
N PRO A 299 -10.55 7.72 7.50
CA PRO A 299 -10.62 6.38 6.94
C PRO A 299 -11.96 6.11 6.24
N TYR A 300 -11.93 5.37 5.13
CA TYR A 300 -13.10 4.99 4.33
C TYR A 300 -13.92 6.19 3.84
N THR A 301 -13.27 7.35 3.63
CA THR A 301 -13.94 8.52 3.05
C THR A 301 -14.04 8.42 1.53
N VAL A 302 -15.21 8.70 0.99
CA VAL A 302 -15.44 8.85 -0.46
C VAL A 302 -15.38 10.33 -0.81
N ILE A 303 -14.48 10.69 -1.72
CA ILE A 303 -14.21 12.09 -2.13
C ILE A 303 -14.78 12.31 -3.52
N LEU A 304 -15.70 13.26 -3.68
CA LEU A 304 -16.40 13.57 -4.92
C LEU A 304 -16.31 15.07 -5.24
N GLY A 305 -15.77 15.40 -6.41
CA GLY A 305 -15.65 16.79 -6.87
C GLY A 305 -14.30 17.43 -6.49
N ARG A 306 -14.25 18.75 -6.42
CA ARG A 306 -13.02 19.52 -6.25
C ARG A 306 -12.96 20.22 -4.90
N HIS A 307 -11.95 19.86 -4.11
CA HIS A 307 -11.74 20.41 -2.76
C HIS A 307 -10.52 21.33 -2.76
N THR A 308 -10.78 22.64 -2.78
CA THR A 308 -9.75 23.69 -2.92
C THR A 308 -9.36 24.35 -1.60
N ARG A 309 -9.66 23.71 -0.47
CA ARG A 309 -9.28 24.16 0.88
C ARG A 309 -8.58 23.03 1.62
N HIS A 310 -7.64 23.41 2.48
CA HIS A 310 -6.89 22.47 3.34
C HIS A 310 -7.80 21.94 4.45
N HIS A 311 -8.50 20.86 4.19
CA HIS A 311 -9.38 20.24 5.17
C HIS A 311 -8.64 19.15 5.98
N ASP A 312 -9.15 18.90 7.18
CA ASP A 312 -8.76 17.81 8.05
C ASP A 312 -10.01 17.12 8.58
N THR A 313 -10.31 15.94 8.06
CA THR A 313 -11.46 15.12 8.45
C THR A 313 -11.06 13.79 9.09
N GLN A 314 -9.83 13.70 9.63
CA GLN A 314 -9.25 12.45 10.13
C GLN A 314 -10.10 11.70 11.17
N ASP A 315 -10.91 12.42 11.95
CA ASP A 315 -11.78 11.85 12.99
C ASP A 315 -13.25 11.68 12.53
N MET A 316 -13.48 11.74 11.22
CA MET A 316 -14.77 11.48 10.58
C MET A 316 -14.66 10.27 9.63
N PRO A 317 -14.41 9.05 10.13
CA PRO A 317 -14.32 7.87 9.27
C PRO A 317 -15.66 7.58 8.58
N PHE A 318 -15.64 6.78 7.50
CA PHE A 318 -16.83 6.38 6.76
C PHE A 318 -17.69 7.55 6.26
N SER A 319 -17.05 8.66 5.88
CA SER A 319 -17.76 9.87 5.43
C SER A 319 -17.79 10.00 3.91
N TYR A 320 -18.68 10.84 3.40
CA TYR A 320 -18.55 11.40 2.07
C TYR A 320 -18.10 12.85 2.18
N LEU A 321 -17.14 13.22 1.35
CA LEU A 321 -16.71 14.60 1.14
C LEU A 321 -17.11 14.99 -0.28
N ILE A 322 -18.08 15.88 -0.40
CA ILE A 322 -18.75 16.22 -1.66
C ILE A 322 -18.58 17.71 -1.95
N GLU A 323 -18.24 18.06 -3.18
CA GLU A 323 -18.29 19.45 -3.62
C GLU A 323 -19.74 19.88 -3.87
N GLU A 324 -20.19 20.86 -3.13
CA GLU A 324 -21.51 21.50 -3.30
C GLU A 324 -21.33 23.02 -3.32
N ASP A 325 -21.74 23.67 -4.38
CA ASP A 325 -21.69 25.14 -4.53
C ASP A 325 -20.33 25.78 -4.21
N GLY A 326 -19.23 25.10 -4.61
CA GLY A 326 -17.84 25.51 -4.35
C GLY A 326 -17.37 25.33 -2.91
N HIS A 327 -18.10 24.58 -2.09
CA HIS A 327 -17.75 24.20 -0.72
C HIS A 327 -17.54 22.69 -0.59
N SER A 328 -16.70 22.31 0.37
CA SER A 328 -16.52 20.90 0.76
C SER A 328 -17.59 20.53 1.80
N SER A 329 -18.64 19.83 1.37
CA SER A 329 -19.70 19.32 2.23
C SER A 329 -19.30 17.96 2.78
N LEU A 330 -19.26 17.82 4.11
CA LEU A 330 -18.94 16.57 4.81
C LEU A 330 -20.22 15.89 5.28
N VAL A 331 -20.40 14.63 4.91
CA VAL A 331 -21.53 13.79 5.35
C VAL A 331 -20.99 12.66 6.24
N PRO A 332 -20.96 12.84 7.57
CA PRO A 332 -20.36 11.89 8.50
C PRO A 332 -21.05 10.53 8.48
N ALA A 333 -20.27 9.46 8.60
CA ALA A 333 -20.72 8.07 8.78
C ALA A 333 -21.56 7.47 7.64
N ILE A 334 -21.84 8.18 6.56
CA ILE A 334 -22.80 7.72 5.54
C ILE A 334 -22.32 6.47 4.79
N ALA A 335 -21.00 6.30 4.63
CA ALA A 335 -20.40 5.14 3.97
C ALA A 335 -20.61 3.82 4.74
N LEU A 336 -20.98 3.86 6.04
CA LEU A 336 -21.43 2.69 6.80
C LEU A 336 -22.72 2.05 6.23
N LYS A 337 -23.45 2.78 5.40
CA LYS A 337 -24.66 2.31 4.72
C LYS A 337 -24.42 1.93 3.27
N SER A 338 -23.21 2.13 2.77
CA SER A 338 -22.89 1.88 1.36
C SER A 338 -22.44 0.43 1.17
N TYR A 339 -23.08 -0.26 0.24
CA TYR A 339 -22.62 -1.56 -0.23
C TYR A 339 -21.20 -1.49 -0.81
N GLY A 340 -20.83 -0.36 -1.40
CA GLY A 340 -19.48 -0.14 -1.93
C GLY A 340 -18.38 -0.29 -0.88
N THR A 341 -18.60 0.13 0.37
CA THR A 341 -17.64 -0.05 1.47
C THR A 341 -17.46 -1.53 1.82
N VAL A 342 -18.58 -2.26 1.99
CA VAL A 342 -18.58 -3.70 2.29
C VAL A 342 -17.86 -4.49 1.18
N ARG A 343 -18.25 -4.26 -0.06
CA ARG A 343 -17.64 -4.91 -1.21
C ARG A 343 -16.12 -4.69 -1.28
N ASP A 344 -15.66 -3.48 -1.01
CA ASP A 344 -14.24 -3.17 -1.12
C ASP A 344 -13.44 -3.81 0.03
N THR A 345 -13.96 -3.89 1.26
CA THR A 345 -13.31 -4.60 2.38
C THR A 345 -13.21 -6.11 2.14
N GLU A 346 -14.27 -6.75 1.68
CA GLU A 346 -14.28 -8.18 1.34
C GLU A 346 -13.32 -8.52 0.19
N LYS A 347 -13.23 -7.62 -0.79
CA LYS A 347 -12.37 -7.75 -1.95
C LYS A 347 -10.87 -7.74 -1.60
N TRP A 348 -10.43 -6.92 -0.66
CA TRP A 348 -9.01 -6.86 -0.28
C TRP A 348 -8.52 -8.19 0.28
N MET A 349 -9.24 -8.79 1.21
CA MET A 349 -8.90 -10.09 1.79
C MET A 349 -8.85 -11.18 0.71
N SER A 350 -9.82 -11.23 -0.20
CA SER A 350 -9.89 -12.23 -1.26
C SER A 350 -8.76 -12.07 -2.30
N ARG A 351 -8.24 -10.88 -2.46
CA ARG A 351 -7.15 -10.53 -3.39
C ARG A 351 -5.75 -10.67 -2.80
N ASP A 352 -5.61 -10.84 -1.49
CA ASP A 352 -4.31 -11.06 -0.88
C ASP A 352 -3.79 -12.46 -1.22
N LYS A 353 -2.90 -12.51 -2.21
CA LYS A 353 -2.24 -13.75 -2.69
C LYS A 353 -0.76 -13.79 -2.33
N ARG A 354 -0.30 -12.96 -1.40
CA ARG A 354 1.07 -12.92 -0.96
C ARG A 354 1.50 -14.24 -0.35
N GLN A 355 2.71 -14.67 -0.69
CA GLN A 355 3.33 -15.89 -0.15
C GLN A 355 4.26 -15.56 1.02
N TRP A 356 5.00 -14.46 0.93
CA TRP A 356 6.04 -14.06 1.89
C TRP A 356 5.48 -13.24 3.04
N LYS A 357 4.43 -12.45 2.81
CA LYS A 357 3.72 -11.62 3.80
C LYS A 357 4.66 -10.76 4.64
N ARG A 358 5.58 -10.07 3.97
CA ARG A 358 6.53 -9.18 4.66
C ARG A 358 5.84 -8.03 5.37
N ASP A 359 4.89 -7.38 4.70
CA ASP A 359 4.04 -6.36 5.31
C ASP A 359 3.00 -7.02 6.20
N ASN A 360 2.85 -6.53 7.41
CA ASN A 360 1.74 -6.88 8.28
C ASN A 360 0.48 -6.11 7.86
N ILE A 361 -0.60 -6.81 7.57
CA ILE A 361 -1.84 -6.21 7.07
C ILE A 361 -3.03 -6.75 7.84
N ASN A 362 -3.75 -5.85 8.49
CA ASN A 362 -5.05 -6.12 9.10
C ASN A 362 -6.17 -5.83 8.09
N PHE A 363 -7.21 -6.67 8.11
CA PHE A 363 -8.38 -6.53 7.23
C PHE A 363 -9.68 -6.26 8.00
N GLU A 364 -9.65 -6.32 9.31
CA GLU A 364 -10.83 -6.18 10.16
C GLU A 364 -11.48 -4.80 10.00
N GLU A 365 -12.74 -4.80 9.60
CA GLU A 365 -13.59 -3.60 9.49
C GLU A 365 -13.90 -3.01 10.88
N TYR A 366 -14.11 -3.89 11.87
CA TYR A 366 -14.38 -3.53 13.25
C TYR A 366 -13.10 -3.71 14.07
N ASN A 367 -12.50 -2.60 14.45
CA ASN A 367 -11.18 -2.59 15.07
C ASN A 367 -11.02 -1.38 16.01
N PRO A 368 -10.03 -1.39 16.93
CA PRO A 368 -9.85 -0.32 17.89
C PRO A 368 -9.53 1.05 17.26
N TYR A 369 -8.76 1.08 16.17
CA TYR A 369 -8.38 2.33 15.49
C TYR A 369 -9.61 3.07 14.95
N LEU A 370 -10.46 2.38 14.18
CA LEU A 370 -11.69 2.99 13.63
C LEU A 370 -12.69 3.30 14.72
N THR A 371 -12.81 2.44 15.74
CA THR A 371 -13.69 2.68 16.89
C THR A 371 -13.28 3.94 17.64
N GLY A 372 -11.97 4.14 17.90
CA GLY A 372 -11.47 5.36 18.52
C GLY A 372 -11.76 6.62 17.70
N LYS A 373 -11.63 6.54 16.36
CA LYS A 373 -12.00 7.67 15.48
C LYS A 373 -13.49 7.94 15.47
N MET A 374 -14.34 6.91 15.46
CA MET A 374 -15.79 7.09 15.56
C MET A 374 -16.21 7.72 16.88
N LEU A 375 -15.59 7.35 18.00
CA LEU A 375 -15.82 7.97 19.31
C LEU A 375 -15.50 9.47 19.27
N ARG A 376 -14.31 9.84 18.77
CA ARG A 376 -13.96 11.27 18.60
C ARG A 376 -14.92 11.99 17.64
N GLY A 377 -15.35 11.31 16.58
CA GLY A 377 -16.38 11.84 15.66
C GLY A 377 -17.70 12.14 16.36
N VAL A 378 -18.19 11.24 17.23
CA VAL A 378 -19.38 11.47 18.05
C VAL A 378 -19.21 12.68 18.95
N ASP A 379 -18.08 12.78 19.67
CA ASP A 379 -17.79 13.92 20.57
C ASP A 379 -17.76 15.25 19.82
N ILE A 380 -17.13 15.30 18.65
CA ILE A 380 -17.07 16.49 17.80
C ILE A 380 -18.47 16.89 17.32
N LEU A 381 -19.24 15.94 16.78
CA LEU A 381 -20.58 16.22 16.26
C LEU A 381 -21.53 16.63 17.39
N THR A 382 -21.45 16.02 18.57
CA THR A 382 -22.25 16.38 19.73
C THR A 382 -21.95 17.81 20.17
N ARG A 383 -20.66 18.16 20.33
CA ARG A 383 -20.25 19.51 20.72
C ARG A 383 -20.72 20.57 19.71
N LEU A 384 -20.57 20.33 18.41
CA LEU A 384 -21.04 21.25 17.37
C LEU A 384 -22.56 21.48 17.48
N GLY A 385 -23.35 20.44 17.75
CA GLY A 385 -24.79 20.55 17.93
C GLY A 385 -25.20 21.27 19.23
N GLU A 386 -24.41 21.16 20.30
CA GLU A 386 -24.63 21.85 21.58
C GLU A 386 -24.26 23.34 21.50
N GLU A 387 -23.20 23.70 20.75
CA GLU A 387 -22.76 25.08 20.55
C GLU A 387 -23.81 25.92 19.81
N ASP A 388 -24.53 25.35 18.85
CA ASP A 388 -25.63 26.05 18.13
C ASP A 388 -26.71 25.03 17.71
N PRO A 389 -27.67 24.74 18.59
CA PRO A 389 -28.71 23.73 18.35
C PRO A 389 -29.66 24.05 17.17
N GLU A 390 -29.78 25.30 16.77
CA GLU A 390 -30.65 25.75 15.71
C GLU A 390 -29.92 25.93 14.36
N ALA A 391 -28.61 25.70 14.31
CA ALA A 391 -27.82 25.85 13.10
C ALA A 391 -28.27 24.88 12.01
N LYS A 392 -28.47 25.40 10.80
CA LYS A 392 -28.76 24.58 9.61
C LYS A 392 -27.52 23.91 9.05
N ALA A 393 -26.32 24.43 9.35
CA ALA A 393 -25.03 23.91 8.92
C ALA A 393 -23.94 24.34 9.90
N TYR A 394 -22.93 23.47 10.04
CA TYR A 394 -21.80 23.64 10.95
C TYR A 394 -20.48 23.66 10.18
N ASN A 395 -19.58 24.56 10.55
CA ASN A 395 -18.23 24.56 10.01
C ASN A 395 -17.32 23.61 10.82
N TYR A 396 -16.66 22.69 10.12
CA TYR A 396 -15.67 21.78 10.72
C TYR A 396 -14.44 21.69 9.84
N ASN A 397 -13.30 22.16 10.32
CA ASN A 397 -11.98 22.05 9.65
C ASN A 397 -12.02 22.34 8.14
N ARG A 398 -12.56 23.49 7.73
CA ARG A 398 -12.72 23.91 6.32
C ARG A 398 -13.76 23.12 5.52
N THR A 399 -14.55 22.29 6.16
CA THR A 399 -15.72 21.62 5.59
C THR A 399 -17.02 22.13 6.21
N VAL A 400 -18.14 21.81 5.59
CA VAL A 400 -19.48 22.16 6.08
C VAL A 400 -20.28 20.87 6.33
N ILE A 401 -20.88 20.74 7.51
CA ILE A 401 -21.77 19.63 7.88
C ILE A 401 -23.20 20.19 7.97
N LYS A 402 -24.14 19.68 7.15
CA LYS A 402 -25.55 20.08 7.25
C LYS A 402 -26.16 19.56 8.55
N GLY A 403 -27.02 20.38 9.22
CA GLY A 403 -27.59 20.05 10.54
C GLY A 403 -28.30 18.69 10.58
N ALA A 404 -29.06 18.34 9.53
CA ALA A 404 -29.70 17.03 9.43
C ALA A 404 -28.70 15.85 9.37
N MET A 405 -27.50 16.08 8.83
CA MET A 405 -26.46 15.06 8.72
C MET A 405 -25.69 14.86 10.02
N LEU A 406 -25.61 15.89 10.87
CA LEU A 406 -24.97 15.82 12.17
C LEU A 406 -25.62 14.76 13.08
N GLN A 407 -26.94 14.85 13.32
CA GLN A 407 -27.66 13.90 14.15
C GLN A 407 -27.68 12.49 13.57
N ARG A 408 -27.73 12.38 12.24
CA ARG A 408 -27.65 11.10 11.54
C ARG A 408 -26.27 10.48 11.71
N GLY A 409 -25.20 11.27 11.61
CA GLY A 409 -23.83 10.82 11.82
C GLY A 409 -23.60 10.26 13.22
N ILE A 410 -24.06 10.99 14.27
CA ILE A 410 -23.98 10.51 15.67
C ILE A 410 -24.66 9.13 15.82
N LYS A 411 -25.88 8.97 15.30
CA LYS A 411 -26.61 7.71 15.39
C LYS A 411 -25.90 6.55 14.69
N LEU A 412 -25.33 6.79 13.51
CA LEU A 412 -24.62 5.77 12.74
C LEU A 412 -23.31 5.37 13.42
N TYR A 413 -22.52 6.34 13.91
CA TYR A 413 -21.30 6.03 14.66
C TYR A 413 -21.62 5.26 15.93
N ASN A 414 -22.59 5.66 16.73
CA ASN A 414 -22.97 4.92 17.94
C ASN A 414 -23.37 3.47 17.63
N SER A 415 -24.10 3.23 16.54
CA SER A 415 -24.43 1.88 16.11
C SER A 415 -23.18 1.07 15.70
N ALA A 416 -22.28 1.68 14.93
CA ALA A 416 -21.05 1.02 14.51
C ALA A 416 -20.09 0.76 15.69
N ILE A 417 -19.99 1.69 16.65
CA ILE A 417 -19.21 1.51 17.89
C ILE A 417 -19.74 0.31 18.69
N ALA A 418 -21.06 0.23 18.89
CA ALA A 418 -21.67 -0.88 19.61
C ALA A 418 -21.46 -2.23 18.89
N ALA A 419 -21.54 -2.24 17.56
CA ALA A 419 -21.19 -3.43 16.77
C ALA A 419 -19.71 -3.79 16.94
N SER A 420 -18.81 -2.82 16.88
CA SER A 420 -17.36 -3.02 17.01
C SER A 420 -16.97 -3.63 18.35
N ILE A 421 -17.55 -3.15 19.45
CA ILE A 421 -17.27 -3.67 20.80
C ILE A 421 -17.50 -5.17 20.85
N GLY A 422 -18.69 -5.64 20.50
CA GLY A 422 -19.02 -7.06 20.62
C GLY A 422 -18.23 -7.93 19.64
N MET A 423 -17.98 -7.46 18.42
CA MET A 423 -17.19 -8.23 17.44
C MET A 423 -15.73 -8.37 17.86
N MET A 424 -15.13 -7.36 18.45
CA MET A 424 -13.78 -7.45 19.01
C MET A 424 -13.74 -8.36 20.23
N LEU A 425 -14.72 -8.28 21.14
CA LEU A 425 -14.83 -9.17 22.30
C LEU A 425 -14.97 -10.65 21.90
N GLU A 426 -15.67 -10.92 20.80
CA GLU A 426 -15.85 -12.28 20.28
C GLU A 426 -14.58 -12.85 19.65
N SER A 427 -13.68 -11.99 19.15
CA SER A 427 -12.55 -12.41 18.30
C SER A 427 -11.28 -12.80 19.07
N GLY A 428 -11.11 -12.36 20.33
CA GLY A 428 -9.86 -12.51 21.08
C GLY A 428 -10.03 -13.11 22.48
N ASP A 429 -8.92 -13.44 23.11
CA ASP A 429 -8.83 -14.03 24.44
C ASP A 429 -8.52 -12.95 25.49
N LEU A 430 -9.52 -12.59 26.29
CA LEU A 430 -9.41 -11.59 27.34
C LEU A 430 -8.40 -11.95 28.45
N SER A 431 -8.06 -13.23 28.64
CA SER A 431 -7.06 -13.66 29.61
C SER A 431 -5.64 -13.17 29.26
N ARG A 432 -5.42 -12.77 28.01
CA ARG A 432 -4.16 -12.24 27.50
C ARG A 432 -4.13 -10.71 27.38
N ALA A 433 -5.16 -10.04 27.88
CA ALA A 433 -5.27 -8.60 27.82
C ALA A 433 -4.10 -7.90 28.54
N THR A 434 -3.56 -6.85 27.91
CA THR A 434 -2.54 -5.98 28.51
C THR A 434 -3.07 -4.56 28.65
N ALA A 435 -2.54 -3.80 29.62
CA ALA A 435 -2.91 -2.39 29.81
C ALA A 435 -2.54 -1.52 28.58
N GLU A 436 -1.51 -1.90 27.83
CA GLU A 436 -1.04 -1.19 26.62
C GLU A 436 -2.10 -1.15 25.52
N SER A 437 -2.96 -2.18 25.46
CA SER A 437 -4.02 -2.28 24.44
C SER A 437 -5.20 -1.35 24.70
N CYS A 438 -5.39 -0.84 25.91
CA CYS A 438 -6.55 -0.04 26.30
C CYS A 438 -6.47 1.44 25.89
N GLY A 439 -5.31 1.88 25.37
CA GLY A 439 -5.07 3.26 24.97
C GLY A 439 -5.50 3.58 23.53
N GLU A 440 -4.87 4.59 22.97
CA GLU A 440 -5.05 5.01 21.57
C GLU A 440 -4.44 4.00 20.59
N TRP A 441 -5.07 3.84 19.43
CA TRP A 441 -4.60 2.97 18.36
C TRP A 441 -4.29 3.76 17.09
N VAL A 442 -3.34 3.26 16.31
CA VAL A 442 -2.88 3.85 15.05
C VAL A 442 -2.88 2.81 13.92
N ASP A 443 -2.95 3.27 12.68
CA ASP A 443 -2.71 2.46 11.49
C ASP A 443 -1.31 2.79 10.94
N ILE A 444 -0.40 1.84 11.04
CA ILE A 444 0.96 1.97 10.53
C ILE A 444 1.04 1.28 9.17
N ALA A 445 0.62 2.01 8.14
CA ALA A 445 0.64 1.57 6.75
C ALA A 445 0.07 0.15 6.53
N GLY A 446 -1.11 -0.11 7.11
CA GLY A 446 -1.84 -1.36 6.97
C GLY A 446 -1.93 -2.21 8.23
N GLN A 447 -1.11 -1.96 9.25
CA GLN A 447 -1.16 -2.66 10.53
C GLN A 447 -1.77 -1.79 11.62
N TYR A 448 -2.81 -2.29 12.29
CA TYR A 448 -3.38 -1.66 13.48
C TYR A 448 -2.58 -2.00 14.73
N LEU A 449 -2.18 -0.99 15.49
CA LEU A 449 -1.35 -1.12 16.68
C LEU A 449 -1.81 -0.17 17.78
N PRO A 450 -1.73 -0.59 19.07
CA PRO A 450 -1.74 0.35 20.18
C PRO A 450 -0.59 1.36 20.03
N HIS A 451 -0.86 2.64 20.26
CA HIS A 451 0.16 3.69 20.22
C HIS A 451 1.32 3.39 21.19
N ALA A 452 1.03 2.80 22.35
CA ALA A 452 2.05 2.40 23.34
C ALA A 452 3.07 1.40 22.76
N ILE A 453 2.63 0.44 21.92
CA ILE A 453 3.54 -0.51 21.26
C ILE A 453 4.43 0.23 20.25
N VAL A 454 3.88 1.17 19.50
CA VAL A 454 4.67 1.97 18.54
C VAL A 454 5.72 2.80 19.30
N GLU A 455 5.37 3.41 20.43
CA GLU A 455 6.32 4.14 21.27
C GLU A 455 7.43 3.23 21.81
N ASN A 456 7.10 1.99 22.18
CA ASN A 456 8.10 0.99 22.58
C ASN A 456 9.05 0.64 21.44
N ILE A 457 8.50 0.37 20.24
CA ILE A 457 9.31 0.10 19.03
C ILE A 457 10.27 1.27 18.74
N LEU A 458 9.80 2.49 18.83
CA LEU A 458 10.62 3.69 18.63
C LEU A 458 11.72 3.80 19.68
N THR A 459 11.41 3.50 20.94
CA THR A 459 12.38 3.52 22.04
C THR A 459 13.47 2.46 21.84
N VAL A 460 13.09 1.25 21.40
CA VAL A 460 14.05 0.19 21.06
C VAL A 460 14.91 0.59 19.86
N ALA A 461 14.32 1.21 18.85
CA ALA A 461 15.09 1.72 17.72
C ALA A 461 16.10 2.81 18.14
N GLU A 462 15.72 3.68 19.08
CA GLU A 462 16.59 4.74 19.63
C GLU A 462 17.76 4.21 20.48
N SER A 463 17.68 3.02 21.07
CA SER A 463 18.77 2.44 21.84
C SER A 463 20.02 2.20 21.00
N GLY A 464 19.84 1.95 19.70
CA GLY A 464 20.92 1.64 18.78
C GLY A 464 21.35 0.18 18.75
N ASP A 465 21.00 -0.60 19.76
CA ASP A 465 21.45 -2.00 19.93
C ASP A 465 20.63 -3.02 19.12
N SER A 466 19.39 -2.66 18.71
CA SER A 466 18.50 -3.53 17.94
C SER A 466 18.90 -3.61 16.47
N THR A 467 18.62 -4.73 15.81
CA THR A 467 18.71 -4.89 14.35
C THR A 467 17.39 -4.49 13.66
N LEU A 468 17.39 -4.38 12.32
CA LEU A 468 16.14 -4.22 11.55
C LEU A 468 15.23 -5.44 11.71
N ALA A 469 15.80 -6.63 11.84
CA ALA A 469 15.06 -7.87 12.09
C ALA A 469 14.37 -7.85 13.47
N ASP A 470 15.03 -7.33 14.51
CA ASP A 470 14.42 -7.19 15.84
C ASP A 470 13.22 -6.23 15.80
N ILE A 471 13.37 -5.09 15.12
CA ILE A 471 12.27 -4.13 14.93
C ILE A 471 11.11 -4.78 14.17
N LYS A 472 11.39 -5.51 13.09
CA LYS A 472 10.36 -6.25 12.35
C LYS A 472 9.67 -7.28 13.25
N ALA A 473 10.42 -8.04 14.03
CA ALA A 473 9.86 -9.05 14.95
C ALA A 473 8.89 -8.44 15.99
N MET A 474 9.11 -7.19 16.42
CA MET A 474 8.15 -6.51 17.31
C MET A 474 6.81 -6.23 16.60
N PHE A 475 6.85 -5.81 15.33
CA PHE A 475 5.64 -5.66 14.52
C PHE A 475 4.93 -7.00 14.29
N ASP A 476 5.69 -8.04 13.97
CA ASP A 476 5.16 -9.40 13.74
C ASP A 476 4.50 -9.96 15.01
N LYS A 477 5.13 -9.75 16.18
CA LYS A 477 4.54 -10.13 17.47
C LYS A 477 3.22 -9.43 17.72
N ALA A 478 3.17 -8.12 17.51
CA ALA A 478 1.94 -7.35 17.69
C ALA A 478 0.84 -7.79 16.70
N MET A 479 1.20 -8.24 15.49
CA MET A 479 0.23 -8.80 14.53
C MET A 479 -0.36 -10.13 15.03
N LEU A 480 0.45 -10.99 15.63
CA LEU A 480 -0.02 -12.26 16.22
C LEU A 480 -0.94 -12.05 17.42
N GLU A 481 -0.66 -11.03 18.23
CA GLU A 481 -1.42 -10.70 19.45
C GLU A 481 -2.59 -9.75 19.19
N TYR A 482 -2.81 -9.33 17.95
CA TYR A 482 -3.77 -8.29 17.56
C TYR A 482 -5.20 -8.53 18.10
N LYS A 483 -5.74 -9.75 17.94
CA LYS A 483 -7.12 -10.06 18.35
C LYS A 483 -7.31 -9.97 19.85
N ASP A 484 -6.35 -10.44 20.62
CA ASP A 484 -6.39 -10.39 22.09
C ASP A 484 -6.30 -8.94 22.58
N MET A 485 -5.45 -8.15 21.95
CA MET A 485 -5.34 -6.72 22.23
C MET A 485 -6.60 -5.94 21.85
N ALA A 486 -7.24 -6.28 20.72
CA ALA A 486 -8.49 -5.65 20.30
C ALA A 486 -9.64 -6.00 21.23
N ALA A 487 -9.73 -7.24 21.71
CA ALA A 487 -10.71 -7.65 22.70
C ALA A 487 -10.50 -6.95 24.04
N ALA A 488 -9.26 -6.78 24.47
CA ALA A 488 -8.92 -6.01 25.69
C ALA A 488 -9.36 -4.54 25.59
N TYR A 489 -9.09 -3.90 24.45
CA TYR A 489 -9.58 -2.55 24.16
C TYR A 489 -11.11 -2.47 24.26
N ALA A 490 -11.83 -3.41 23.64
CA ALA A 490 -13.28 -3.45 23.64
C ALA A 490 -13.86 -3.69 25.04
N CYS A 491 -13.22 -4.55 25.84
CA CYS A 491 -13.59 -4.79 27.24
C CYS A 491 -13.42 -3.52 28.10
N ASN A 492 -12.31 -2.83 27.94
CA ASN A 492 -12.07 -1.55 28.62
C ASN A 492 -13.10 -0.49 28.20
N LEU A 493 -13.40 -0.39 26.90
CA LEU A 493 -14.40 0.55 26.40
C LEU A 493 -15.81 0.21 26.95
N LEU A 494 -16.19 -1.08 26.98
CA LEU A 494 -17.43 -1.51 27.60
C LEU A 494 -17.50 -1.12 29.09
N GLY A 495 -16.38 -1.31 29.82
CA GLY A 495 -16.27 -0.89 31.22
C GLY A 495 -16.49 0.61 31.42
N ASN A 496 -15.92 1.43 30.54
CA ASN A 496 -16.12 2.89 30.57
C ASN A 496 -17.60 3.27 30.33
N LEU A 497 -18.28 2.57 29.41
CA LEU A 497 -19.70 2.79 29.15
C LEU A 497 -20.59 2.36 30.33
N LEU A 498 -20.22 1.28 31.01
CA LEU A 498 -20.95 0.77 32.20
C LEU A 498 -20.62 1.52 33.50
N GLY A 499 -19.51 2.27 33.53
CA GLY A 499 -18.99 2.91 34.73
C GLY A 499 -18.42 1.91 35.78
N ARG A 500 -18.17 0.66 35.38
CA ARG A 500 -17.61 -0.41 36.23
C ARG A 500 -16.90 -1.47 35.38
N THR A 501 -16.13 -2.32 36.03
CA THR A 501 -15.54 -3.50 35.36
C THR A 501 -16.64 -4.42 34.81
N PRO A 502 -16.60 -4.80 33.54
CA PRO A 502 -17.58 -5.71 32.95
C PRO A 502 -17.51 -7.11 33.59
N THR A 503 -18.67 -7.70 33.82
CA THR A 503 -18.81 -9.11 34.18
C THR A 503 -18.81 -9.98 32.92
N THR A 504 -18.74 -11.30 33.09
CA THR A 504 -18.90 -12.24 31.98
C THR A 504 -20.28 -12.11 31.31
N GLU A 505 -21.33 -11.83 32.07
CA GLU A 505 -22.66 -11.58 31.55
C GLU A 505 -22.71 -10.32 30.66
N ASP A 506 -22.12 -9.22 31.13
CA ASP A 506 -22.02 -7.98 30.33
C ASP A 506 -21.33 -8.22 28.98
N VAL A 507 -20.26 -9.01 28.97
CA VAL A 507 -19.54 -9.37 27.74
C VAL A 507 -20.43 -10.20 26.80
N VAL A 508 -21.13 -11.21 27.33
CA VAL A 508 -22.04 -12.04 26.53
C VAL A 508 -23.20 -11.21 25.95
N GLU A 509 -23.78 -10.32 26.75
CA GLU A 509 -24.84 -9.41 26.28
C GLU A 509 -24.34 -8.45 25.20
N ALA A 510 -23.15 -7.87 25.38
CA ALA A 510 -22.54 -6.98 24.38
C ALA A 510 -22.28 -7.70 23.06
N ILE A 511 -21.79 -8.95 23.08
CA ILE A 511 -21.61 -9.79 21.88
C ILE A 511 -22.95 -10.05 21.20
N ALA A 512 -23.98 -10.43 21.95
CA ALA A 512 -25.30 -10.71 21.40
C ALA A 512 -25.96 -9.46 20.79
N ALA A 513 -25.87 -8.31 21.45
CA ALA A 513 -26.34 -7.04 20.94
C ALA A 513 -25.61 -6.62 19.67
N SER A 514 -24.30 -6.78 19.64
CA SER A 514 -23.43 -6.46 18.49
C SER A 514 -23.84 -7.26 17.24
N ARG A 515 -24.08 -8.55 17.36
CA ARG A 515 -24.53 -9.39 16.24
C ARG A 515 -25.82 -8.88 15.63
N ASN A 516 -26.80 -8.47 16.45
CA ASN A 516 -28.06 -7.90 15.98
C ASN A 516 -27.86 -6.54 15.28
N ILE A 517 -26.99 -5.67 15.83
CA ILE A 517 -26.69 -4.37 15.22
C ILE A 517 -25.98 -4.57 13.89
N HIS A 518 -24.99 -5.46 13.85
CA HIS A 518 -24.25 -5.78 12.62
C HIS A 518 -25.20 -6.34 11.54
N ALA A 519 -26.11 -7.26 11.88
CA ALA A 519 -27.11 -7.77 10.95
C ALA A 519 -27.95 -6.64 10.33
N ARG A 520 -28.43 -5.68 11.15
CA ARG A 520 -29.18 -4.51 10.66
C ARG A 520 -28.36 -3.58 9.76
N LEU A 521 -27.07 -3.40 10.06
CA LEU A 521 -26.17 -2.63 9.19
C LEU A 521 -26.00 -3.36 7.84
N ARG A 522 -25.82 -4.68 7.84
CA ARG A 522 -25.76 -5.51 6.63
C ARG A 522 -27.06 -5.48 5.82
N GLU A 523 -28.21 -5.57 6.45
CA GLU A 523 -29.50 -5.38 5.78
C GLU A 523 -29.61 -4.00 5.10
N THR A 524 -29.08 -2.96 5.75
CA THR A 524 -29.08 -1.61 5.18
C THR A 524 -28.15 -1.51 3.96
N THR A 525 -26.99 -2.15 3.99
CA THR A 525 -26.06 -2.17 2.86
C THR A 525 -26.57 -3.02 1.70
N GLU A 526 -27.27 -4.11 1.99
CA GLU A 526 -27.92 -4.93 0.98
C GLU A 526 -29.09 -4.17 0.32
N ALA A 527 -29.90 -3.47 1.12
CA ALA A 527 -30.94 -2.58 0.58
C ALA A 527 -30.35 -1.46 -0.31
N ASP A 528 -29.14 -0.98 0.01
CA ASP A 528 -28.42 -0.02 -0.84
C ASP A 528 -28.02 -0.65 -2.19
N ARG A 529 -27.53 -1.88 -2.18
CA ARG A 529 -27.21 -2.64 -3.40
C ARG A 529 -28.43 -2.82 -4.30
N LEU A 530 -29.57 -3.15 -3.71
CA LEU A 530 -30.81 -3.41 -4.45
C LEU A 530 -31.44 -2.14 -5.04
N ARG A 531 -31.04 -0.95 -4.59
CA ARG A 531 -31.52 0.33 -5.18
C ARG A 531 -31.07 0.56 -6.62
N ASP A 532 -30.06 -0.15 -7.07
CA ASP A 532 -29.62 -0.09 -8.48
C ASP A 532 -30.69 -0.68 -9.42
N ILE A 533 -31.49 -1.64 -8.91
CA ILE A 533 -32.59 -2.27 -9.67
C ILE A 533 -33.77 -1.30 -9.79
N GLY A 534 -34.24 -1.07 -11.01
CA GLY A 534 -35.34 -0.14 -11.29
C GLY A 534 -34.98 1.34 -11.19
N SER A 535 -33.68 1.68 -11.05
CA SER A 535 -33.18 3.06 -10.99
C SER A 535 -32.57 3.51 -12.32
N ASP A 536 -32.08 4.77 -12.37
CA ASP A 536 -31.34 5.33 -13.49
C ASP A 536 -30.06 4.53 -13.82
N MET A 537 -29.58 3.68 -12.93
CA MET A 537 -28.44 2.76 -13.18
C MET A 537 -28.76 1.70 -14.23
N MET A 538 -30.02 1.46 -14.51
CA MET A 538 -30.50 0.53 -15.56
C MET A 538 -30.66 1.19 -16.92
N ILE A 539 -30.44 2.50 -17.05
CA ILE A 539 -30.42 3.18 -18.35
C ILE A 539 -29.28 2.59 -19.18
N GLY A 540 -29.59 2.07 -20.35
CA GLY A 540 -28.61 1.42 -21.22
C GLY A 540 -28.66 -0.12 -21.20
N TYR A 541 -29.46 -0.70 -20.34
CA TYR A 541 -29.81 -2.12 -20.39
C TYR A 541 -31.08 -2.32 -21.23
N GLY A 542 -31.09 -3.35 -22.02
CA GLY A 542 -32.15 -3.65 -22.99
C GLY A 542 -32.00 -2.88 -24.32
N TYR A 543 -32.81 -3.30 -25.31
CA TYR A 543 -32.87 -2.71 -26.67
C TYR A 543 -34.07 -1.77 -26.83
N ASP A 544 -34.54 -1.67 -28.05
CA ASP A 544 -35.76 -0.94 -28.42
C ASP A 544 -37.03 -1.45 -27.74
N PHE A 545 -37.07 -2.72 -27.38
CA PHE A 545 -38.12 -3.36 -26.58
C PHE A 545 -37.78 -3.23 -25.11
N ARG A 546 -38.01 -2.09 -24.54
CA ARG A 546 -37.62 -1.81 -23.15
C ARG A 546 -38.71 -2.19 -22.15
N GLU A 547 -39.13 -3.44 -22.16
CA GLU A 547 -39.94 -3.95 -21.06
C GLU A 547 -39.06 -4.02 -19.81
N LEU A 548 -39.62 -3.55 -18.68
CA LEU A 548 -38.89 -3.44 -17.42
C LEU A 548 -38.31 -4.79 -16.97
N GLU A 549 -39.06 -5.87 -17.14
CA GLU A 549 -38.64 -7.22 -16.77
C GLU A 549 -37.41 -7.68 -17.56
N GLU A 550 -37.32 -7.34 -18.85
CA GLU A 550 -36.16 -7.68 -19.71
C GLU A 550 -34.93 -6.87 -19.30
N GLN A 551 -35.10 -5.59 -18.98
CA GLN A 551 -34.01 -4.74 -18.50
C GLN A 551 -33.49 -5.22 -17.16
N GLU A 552 -34.37 -5.59 -16.21
CA GLU A 552 -34.00 -6.14 -14.90
C GLU A 552 -33.26 -7.49 -15.04
N ALA A 553 -33.72 -8.34 -15.95
CA ALA A 553 -33.06 -9.62 -16.23
C ALA A 553 -31.67 -9.42 -16.83
N ASP A 554 -31.50 -8.52 -17.80
CA ASP A 554 -30.21 -8.20 -18.41
C ASP A 554 -29.25 -7.59 -17.36
N PHE A 555 -29.70 -6.62 -16.61
CA PHE A 555 -28.94 -6.01 -15.51
C PHE A 555 -28.48 -7.05 -14.47
N THR A 556 -29.37 -7.96 -14.05
CA THR A 556 -29.07 -8.97 -13.03
C THR A 556 -28.09 -10.03 -13.56
N ASN A 557 -28.22 -10.42 -14.85
CA ASN A 557 -27.35 -11.44 -15.46
C ASN A 557 -25.98 -10.93 -15.86
N THR A 558 -25.76 -9.62 -15.89
CA THR A 558 -24.49 -9.00 -16.29
C THR A 558 -23.69 -8.42 -15.12
N ARG A 559 -24.24 -8.46 -13.89
CA ARG A 559 -23.58 -7.98 -12.65
C ARG A 559 -23.26 -9.10 -11.62
#